data_3b0f7eabcc0a3e254a08d918e8624c71
#
_entry.id   3b0f7eabcc0a3e254a08d918e8624c71
#
_cell.length_a   1.000
_cell.length_b   1.000
_cell.length_c   1.000
_cell.angle_alpha   90.00
_cell.angle_beta   90.00
_cell.angle_gamma   90.00
#
_symmetry.space_group_name_H-M   'P 1'
#
loop_
_entity.id
_entity.type
_entity.pdbx_description
1 polymer ?
#
loop_
_entity_poly.entity_id
_entity_poly.type
_entity_poly.pdbx_seq_one_letter_code
_entity_poly.pdbx_strand_id
1 'polypeptide(L)'
;MTILVGTASWTDKTLIESHAFYPPNCNSAEARLRYYTGIFPLVEVDSSYYGMPSASNSALWAERTPAGFVFDVKAFRLFTGHQTEPKCLPKDIQADLPKTDKKNLYYNDVPAPLLEVLWARFFAALEPLRAAGKLGAVLFQFPHWVTATPKSMAHVEHCAERARPLLTAFEFRHESWFNEKHRESTLQMEREHGIVHVIVDAPSDVKNRVHSLWEATSPALAIVRLHGRNAQTWSGAGSAAERFNYDYGDEELEELASPIRD
;
A
#
# COMPACT_ATOMS: atom_id res chain seq x y z
N MET A 1 2.06 -21.82 -9.91
CA MET A 1 1.87 -20.44 -9.39
C MET A 1 0.40 -20.21 -9.11
N THR A 2 0.03 -19.56 -8.00
CA THR A 2 -1.36 -19.17 -7.70
C THR A 2 -1.48 -17.67 -7.89
N ILE A 3 -2.41 -17.21 -8.72
CA ILE A 3 -2.69 -15.80 -8.94
C ILE A 3 -3.93 -15.42 -8.13
N LEU A 4 -3.80 -14.42 -7.26
CA LEU A 4 -4.90 -13.82 -6.53
C LEU A 4 -5.20 -12.44 -7.11
N VAL A 5 -6.48 -12.13 -7.30
CA VAL A 5 -6.93 -10.83 -7.79
C VAL A 5 -7.79 -10.17 -6.71
N GLY A 6 -7.61 -8.90 -6.49
CA GLY A 6 -8.35 -8.11 -5.52
C GLY A 6 -8.31 -6.63 -5.82
N THR A 7 -8.91 -5.83 -4.97
CA THR A 7 -8.95 -4.36 -5.11
C THR A 7 -8.35 -3.66 -3.89
N ALA A 8 -7.98 -2.40 -4.07
CA ALA A 8 -7.64 -1.51 -2.96
C ALA A 8 -8.95 -1.04 -2.28
N SER A 9 -9.20 -1.58 -1.08
CA SER A 9 -10.39 -1.35 -0.27
C SER A 9 -11.68 -2.02 -0.76
N TRP A 10 -12.42 -2.58 0.18
CA TRP A 10 -13.82 -3.04 -0.02
C TRP A 10 -14.85 -1.98 0.41
N THR A 11 -14.40 -0.84 0.92
CA THR A 11 -15.24 0.29 1.38
C THR A 11 -14.91 1.58 0.65
N ASP A 12 -14.30 1.48 -0.53
CA ASP A 12 -14.06 2.66 -1.36
C ASP A 12 -15.38 3.37 -1.66
N LYS A 13 -15.35 4.69 -1.54
CA LYS A 13 -16.55 5.51 -1.70
C LYS A 13 -17.15 5.40 -3.10
N THR A 14 -16.32 5.39 -4.13
CA THR A 14 -16.78 5.29 -5.52
C THR A 14 -17.36 3.91 -5.80
N LEU A 15 -16.76 2.85 -5.25
CA LEU A 15 -17.29 1.49 -5.36
C LEU A 15 -18.67 1.36 -4.72
N ILE A 16 -18.89 2.01 -3.58
CA ILE A 16 -20.20 2.00 -2.88
C ILE A 16 -21.24 2.84 -3.64
N GLU A 17 -20.87 4.05 -4.06
CA GLU A 17 -21.76 5.01 -4.71
C GLU A 17 -22.12 4.61 -6.15
N SER A 18 -21.31 3.80 -6.81
CA SER A 18 -21.62 3.29 -8.15
C SER A 18 -22.87 2.40 -8.18
N HIS A 19 -23.24 1.78 -7.04
CA HIS A 19 -24.30 0.78 -6.94
C HIS A 19 -24.16 -0.41 -7.91
N ALA A 20 -22.99 -0.54 -8.57
CA ALA A 20 -22.74 -1.58 -9.57
C ALA A 20 -22.21 -2.88 -8.96
N PHE A 21 -21.46 -2.77 -7.85
CA PHE A 21 -20.79 -3.91 -7.22
C PHE A 21 -21.58 -4.52 -6.07
N TYR A 22 -22.03 -3.70 -5.12
CA TYR A 22 -22.74 -4.19 -3.94
C TYR A 22 -24.26 -4.26 -4.17
N PRO A 23 -24.91 -5.39 -3.80
CA PRO A 23 -26.37 -5.46 -3.82
C PRO A 23 -27.00 -4.52 -2.77
N PRO A 24 -28.28 -4.13 -2.93
CA PRO A 24 -28.93 -3.13 -2.07
C PRO A 24 -28.95 -3.45 -0.56
N ASN A 25 -28.80 -4.71 -0.17
CA ASN A 25 -28.79 -5.15 1.23
C ASN A 25 -27.40 -5.09 1.89
N CYS A 26 -26.34 -4.74 1.15
CA CYS A 26 -24.97 -4.60 1.68
C CYS A 26 -24.72 -3.21 2.28
N ASN A 27 -25.43 -2.84 3.35
CA ASN A 27 -25.40 -1.48 3.93
C ASN A 27 -24.38 -1.29 5.05
N SER A 28 -23.75 -2.34 5.57
CA SER A 28 -22.72 -2.25 6.61
C SER A 28 -21.34 -2.64 6.08
N ALA A 29 -20.27 -2.19 6.77
CA ALA A 29 -18.91 -2.59 6.43
C ALA A 29 -18.72 -4.12 6.52
N GLU A 30 -19.39 -4.79 7.46
CA GLU A 30 -19.37 -6.23 7.58
C GLU A 30 -20.07 -6.91 6.39
N ALA A 31 -21.30 -6.49 6.04
CA ALA A 31 -22.02 -7.06 4.92
C ALA A 31 -21.24 -6.91 3.61
N ARG A 32 -20.60 -5.75 3.41
CA ARG A 32 -19.72 -5.52 2.25
C ARG A 32 -18.51 -6.43 2.25
N LEU A 33 -17.83 -6.59 3.39
CA LEU A 33 -16.67 -7.49 3.47
C LEU A 33 -17.08 -8.94 3.17
N ARG A 34 -18.15 -9.42 3.76
CA ARG A 34 -18.67 -10.78 3.48
C ARG A 34 -19.05 -10.98 2.01
N TYR A 35 -19.70 -10.00 1.39
CA TYR A 35 -20.01 -10.05 -0.03
C TYR A 35 -18.74 -10.03 -0.89
N TYR A 36 -17.80 -9.13 -0.58
CA TYR A 36 -16.53 -8.99 -1.28
C TYR A 36 -15.73 -10.30 -1.31
N THR A 37 -15.66 -11.00 -0.17
CA THR A 37 -14.91 -12.27 -0.07
C THR A 37 -15.53 -13.43 -0.86
N GLY A 38 -16.76 -13.30 -1.30
CA GLY A 38 -17.40 -14.23 -2.22
C GLY A 38 -16.98 -14.05 -3.68
N ILE A 39 -16.30 -12.94 -3.99
CA ILE A 39 -15.88 -12.58 -5.34
C ILE A 39 -14.36 -12.56 -5.47
N PHE A 40 -13.67 -11.96 -4.50
CA PHE A 40 -12.23 -11.80 -4.49
C PHE A 40 -11.57 -12.55 -3.32
N PRO A 41 -10.44 -13.21 -3.54
CA PRO A 41 -9.68 -13.89 -2.50
C PRO A 41 -8.73 -12.99 -1.71
N LEU A 42 -8.54 -11.74 -2.16
CA LEU A 42 -7.54 -10.80 -1.67
C LEU A 42 -8.16 -9.39 -1.58
N VAL A 43 -7.72 -8.61 -0.58
CA VAL A 43 -7.98 -7.17 -0.53
C VAL A 43 -6.77 -6.41 0.01
N GLU A 44 -6.49 -5.23 -0.53
CA GLU A 44 -5.57 -4.27 0.07
C GLU A 44 -6.32 -3.36 1.06
N VAL A 45 -5.85 -3.27 2.29
CA VAL A 45 -6.40 -2.38 3.32
C VAL A 45 -5.76 -1.01 3.19
N ASP A 46 -6.43 -0.08 2.50
CA ASP A 46 -5.91 1.27 2.26
C ASP A 46 -6.21 2.26 3.42
N SER A 47 -7.20 1.95 4.26
CA SER A 47 -7.58 2.80 5.40
C SER A 47 -6.46 2.96 6.44
N SER A 48 -5.59 1.97 6.60
CA SER A 48 -4.42 1.98 7.49
C SER A 48 -3.37 3.03 7.11
N TYR A 49 -3.36 3.46 5.86
CA TYR A 49 -2.53 4.57 5.39
C TYR A 49 -2.98 5.92 5.99
N TYR A 50 -4.27 6.15 6.12
CA TYR A 50 -4.83 7.42 6.60
C TYR A 50 -4.87 7.53 8.12
N GLY A 51 -4.96 6.41 8.83
CA GLY A 51 -4.98 6.37 10.28
C GLY A 51 -4.55 5.01 10.80
N MET A 52 -3.98 5.00 12.01
CA MET A 52 -3.54 3.76 12.63
C MET A 52 -4.67 2.73 12.69
N PRO A 53 -4.47 1.51 12.19
CA PRO A 53 -5.43 0.43 12.35
C PRO A 53 -5.55 0.06 13.83
N SER A 54 -6.63 -0.64 14.20
CA SER A 54 -6.80 -1.19 15.54
C SER A 54 -6.79 -2.71 15.51
N ALA A 55 -6.24 -3.33 16.55
CA ALA A 55 -6.26 -4.79 16.68
C ALA A 55 -7.69 -5.36 16.70
N SER A 56 -8.66 -4.61 17.27
CA SER A 56 -10.07 -5.01 17.26
C SER A 56 -10.66 -5.05 15.85
N ASN A 57 -10.35 -4.08 15.00
CA ASN A 57 -10.80 -4.10 13.61
C ASN A 57 -10.17 -5.27 12.83
N SER A 58 -8.87 -5.48 13.01
CA SER A 58 -8.16 -6.59 12.37
C SER A 58 -8.68 -7.95 12.81
N ALA A 59 -9.05 -8.11 14.08
CA ALA A 59 -9.69 -9.32 14.59
C ALA A 59 -11.06 -9.55 13.92
N LEU A 60 -11.89 -8.50 13.81
CA LEU A 60 -13.17 -8.57 13.12
C LEU A 60 -13.00 -8.90 11.62
N TRP A 61 -11.99 -8.36 10.96
CA TRP A 61 -11.72 -8.72 9.57
C TRP A 61 -11.33 -10.19 9.42
N ALA A 62 -10.46 -10.68 10.32
CA ALA A 62 -10.09 -12.08 10.34
C ALA A 62 -11.28 -13.02 10.58
N GLU A 63 -12.17 -12.67 11.50
CA GLU A 63 -13.39 -13.44 11.83
C GLU A 63 -14.39 -13.45 10.67
N ARG A 64 -14.55 -12.33 9.98
CA ARG A 64 -15.60 -12.13 8.96
C ARG A 64 -15.25 -12.63 7.57
N THR A 65 -14.08 -13.21 7.40
CA THR A 65 -13.58 -13.69 6.11
C THR A 65 -13.30 -15.18 6.13
N PRO A 66 -13.42 -15.89 5.00
CA PRO A 66 -13.15 -17.33 4.93
C PRO A 66 -11.68 -17.66 5.17
N ALA A 67 -11.39 -18.92 5.43
CA ALA A 67 -10.03 -19.43 5.44
C ALA A 67 -9.36 -19.20 4.07
N GLY A 68 -8.09 -18.80 4.08
CA GLY A 68 -7.33 -18.52 2.86
C GLY A 68 -7.57 -17.13 2.25
N PHE A 69 -8.46 -16.31 2.81
CA PHE A 69 -8.60 -14.92 2.39
C PHE A 69 -7.38 -14.10 2.85
N VAL A 70 -6.85 -13.25 1.96
CA VAL A 70 -5.61 -12.50 2.17
C VAL A 70 -5.90 -11.01 2.34
N PHE A 71 -5.24 -10.40 3.31
CA PHE A 71 -5.20 -8.96 3.50
C PHE A 71 -3.78 -8.46 3.27
N ASP A 72 -3.54 -7.67 2.23
CA ASP A 72 -2.37 -6.81 2.16
C ASP A 72 -2.70 -5.51 2.89
N VAL A 73 -1.81 -5.03 3.74
CA VAL A 73 -2.09 -3.88 4.60
C VAL A 73 -1.12 -2.75 4.30
N LYS A 74 -1.66 -1.61 3.88
CA LYS A 74 -0.83 -0.45 3.58
C LYS A 74 -0.23 0.16 4.85
N ALA A 75 1.06 0.42 4.82
CA ALA A 75 1.76 1.06 5.92
C ALA A 75 1.21 2.47 6.19
N PHE A 76 1.22 2.87 7.46
CA PHE A 76 0.79 4.21 7.85
C PHE A 76 1.65 5.28 7.17
N ARG A 77 1.00 6.28 6.62
CA ARG A 77 1.61 7.30 5.75
C ARG A 77 2.85 8.00 6.31
N LEU A 78 2.93 8.15 7.64
CA LEU A 78 4.08 8.75 8.31
C LEU A 78 5.35 7.93 8.07
N PHE A 79 5.25 6.59 8.10
CA PHE A 79 6.39 5.70 7.95
C PHE A 79 7.03 5.77 6.56
N THR A 80 6.24 6.09 5.55
CA THR A 80 6.71 6.18 4.16
C THR A 80 7.09 7.60 3.72
N GLY A 81 7.17 8.54 4.67
CA GLY A 81 7.59 9.92 4.38
C GLY A 81 6.52 10.79 3.73
N HIS A 82 5.25 10.41 3.84
CA HIS A 82 4.15 11.27 3.41
C HIS A 82 3.85 12.36 4.44
N GLN A 83 3.33 13.46 3.94
CA GLN A 83 2.75 14.54 4.77
C GLN A 83 1.67 13.97 5.68
N THR A 84 1.81 14.16 6.99
CA THR A 84 0.91 13.62 7.99
C THR A 84 0.41 14.76 8.88
N GLU A 85 -0.88 15.09 8.78
CA GLU A 85 -1.47 16.05 9.71
C GLU A 85 -1.44 15.47 11.13
N PRO A 86 -1.14 16.28 12.18
CA PRO A 86 -1.11 15.80 13.57
C PRO A 86 -2.39 15.06 13.99
N LYS A 87 -3.55 15.48 13.50
CA LYS A 87 -4.85 14.85 13.80
C LYS A 87 -4.97 13.40 13.31
N CYS A 88 -4.10 12.95 12.37
CA CYS A 88 -4.05 11.56 11.89
C CYS A 88 -3.31 10.63 12.87
N LEU A 89 -2.58 11.19 13.83
CA LEU A 89 -1.91 10.43 14.89
C LEU A 89 -2.89 10.08 16.02
N PRO A 90 -2.63 9.02 16.79
CA PRO A 90 -3.38 8.74 18.02
C PRO A 90 -3.38 9.94 18.99
N LYS A 91 -4.48 10.17 19.70
CA LYS A 91 -4.67 11.38 20.54
C LYS A 91 -3.60 11.55 21.64
N ASP A 92 -3.15 10.47 22.23
CA ASP A 92 -2.08 10.50 23.23
C ASP A 92 -0.73 10.87 22.61
N ILE A 93 -0.42 10.36 21.41
CA ILE A 93 0.76 10.78 20.66
C ILE A 93 0.68 12.27 20.29
N GLN A 94 -0.51 12.77 19.91
CA GLN A 94 -0.70 14.21 19.66
C GLN A 94 -0.39 15.06 20.89
N ALA A 95 -0.76 14.60 22.07
CA ALA A 95 -0.53 15.33 23.34
C ALA A 95 0.96 15.40 23.69
N ASP A 96 1.74 14.38 23.32
CA ASP A 96 3.17 14.29 23.63
C ASP A 96 4.07 14.90 22.52
N LEU A 97 3.46 15.35 21.42
CA LEU A 97 4.22 16.00 20.34
C LEU A 97 4.81 17.34 20.83
N PRO A 98 6.05 17.68 20.44
CA PRO A 98 6.58 19.02 20.62
C PRO A 98 5.66 20.06 19.96
N LYS A 99 5.50 21.23 20.61
CA LYS A 99 4.76 22.35 20.02
C LYS A 99 5.41 22.74 18.69
N THR A 100 4.59 22.81 17.64
CA THR A 100 5.03 23.14 16.29
C THR A 100 3.94 23.87 15.54
N ASP A 101 4.32 24.83 14.69
CA ASP A 101 3.40 25.53 13.78
C ASP A 101 3.26 24.79 12.42
N LYS A 102 3.90 23.62 12.29
CA LYS A 102 3.82 22.82 11.06
C LYS A 102 2.41 22.26 10.89
N LYS A 103 1.80 22.54 9.76
CA LYS A 103 0.51 21.95 9.36
C LYS A 103 0.64 20.43 9.15
N ASN A 104 1.77 20.00 8.61
CA ASN A 104 2.07 18.59 8.34
C ASN A 104 3.40 18.20 8.96
N LEU A 105 3.45 17.00 9.50
CA LEU A 105 4.64 16.34 9.99
C LEU A 105 5.15 15.33 8.96
N TYR A 106 6.45 15.15 8.95
CA TYR A 106 7.14 14.06 8.28
C TYR A 106 7.78 13.13 9.32
N TYR A 107 8.25 11.98 8.91
CA TYR A 107 8.83 10.98 9.81
C TYR A 107 9.86 11.59 10.80
N ASN A 108 10.79 12.38 10.30
CA ASN A 108 11.85 12.98 11.11
C ASN A 108 11.39 14.17 11.99
N ASP A 109 10.15 14.61 11.88
CA ASP A 109 9.58 15.66 12.74
C ASP A 109 9.00 15.07 14.03
N VAL A 110 8.83 13.76 14.09
CA VAL A 110 8.29 13.05 15.26
C VAL A 110 9.44 12.52 16.10
N PRO A 111 9.47 12.78 17.43
CA PRO A 111 10.50 12.26 18.32
C PRO A 111 10.62 10.75 18.27
N ALA A 112 11.86 10.23 18.33
CA ALA A 112 12.14 8.80 18.22
C ALA A 112 11.33 7.95 19.24
N PRO A 113 11.13 8.32 20.52
CA PRO A 113 10.31 7.53 21.44
C PRO A 113 8.85 7.41 20.97
N LEU A 114 8.29 8.45 20.35
CA LEU A 114 6.92 8.42 19.83
C LEU A 114 6.84 7.57 18.56
N LEU A 115 7.88 7.61 17.70
CA LEU A 115 7.98 6.70 16.55
C LEU A 115 8.00 5.24 16.98
N GLU A 116 8.76 4.89 18.05
CA GLU A 116 8.78 3.53 18.60
C GLU A 116 7.37 3.08 19.02
N VAL A 117 6.62 3.93 19.69
CA VAL A 117 5.23 3.63 20.08
C VAL A 117 4.33 3.44 18.86
N LEU A 118 4.47 4.29 17.85
CA LEU A 118 3.67 4.20 16.61
C LEU A 118 3.95 2.88 15.86
N TRP A 119 5.21 2.51 15.71
CA TRP A 119 5.60 1.23 15.09
C TRP A 119 5.06 0.03 15.87
N ALA A 120 5.23 0.03 17.19
CA ALA A 120 4.72 -1.05 18.04
C ALA A 120 3.20 -1.20 17.92
N ARG A 121 2.45 -0.09 17.91
CA ARG A 121 0.99 -0.11 17.75
C ARG A 121 0.57 -0.59 16.38
N PHE A 122 1.27 -0.18 15.34
CA PHE A 122 0.98 -0.64 13.98
C PHE A 122 1.11 -2.16 13.89
N PHE A 123 2.21 -2.72 14.37
CA PHE A 123 2.41 -4.17 14.33
C PHE A 123 1.42 -4.92 15.24
N ALA A 124 1.16 -4.42 16.45
CA ALA A 124 0.15 -5.00 17.33
C ALA A 124 -1.25 -5.02 16.68
N ALA A 125 -1.56 -4.00 15.87
CA ALA A 125 -2.82 -3.96 15.13
C ALA A 125 -2.91 -5.00 14.00
N LEU A 126 -1.79 -5.44 13.43
CA LEU A 126 -1.74 -6.48 12.38
C LEU A 126 -1.72 -7.90 12.94
N GLU A 127 -1.40 -8.07 14.22
CA GLU A 127 -1.23 -9.37 14.85
C GLU A 127 -2.46 -10.30 14.71
N PRO A 128 -3.72 -9.85 14.84
CA PRO A 128 -4.87 -10.72 14.63
C PRO A 128 -4.95 -11.30 13.22
N LEU A 129 -4.58 -10.54 12.19
CA LEU A 129 -4.52 -11.04 10.80
C LEU A 129 -3.38 -12.05 10.63
N ARG A 130 -2.20 -11.74 11.22
CA ARG A 130 -1.03 -12.64 11.19
C ARG A 130 -1.34 -13.96 11.90
N ALA A 131 -1.89 -13.91 13.11
CA ALA A 131 -2.26 -15.09 13.89
C ALA A 131 -3.32 -15.96 13.19
N ALA A 132 -4.22 -15.33 12.42
CA ALA A 132 -5.21 -16.04 11.62
C ALA A 132 -4.66 -16.59 10.29
N GLY A 133 -3.39 -16.35 9.96
CA GLY A 133 -2.79 -16.72 8.66
C GLY A 133 -3.40 -15.98 7.47
N LYS A 134 -3.90 -14.76 7.70
CA LYS A 134 -4.59 -13.93 6.69
C LYS A 134 -3.83 -12.65 6.33
N LEU A 135 -2.73 -12.34 7.01
CA LEU A 135 -1.85 -11.24 6.62
C LEU A 135 -1.00 -11.69 5.43
N GLY A 136 -1.15 -11.02 4.30
CA GLY A 136 -0.29 -11.13 3.14
C GLY A 136 0.97 -10.31 3.31
N ALA A 137 1.09 -9.19 2.60
CA ALA A 137 2.21 -8.28 2.73
C ALA A 137 1.82 -6.96 3.42
N VAL A 138 2.81 -6.30 4.03
CA VAL A 138 2.70 -4.90 4.45
C VAL A 138 3.25 -4.03 3.32
N LEU A 139 2.37 -3.23 2.69
CA LEU A 139 2.69 -2.41 1.54
C LEU A 139 3.21 -1.04 1.97
N PHE A 140 4.47 -0.76 1.70
CA PHE A 140 5.11 0.54 1.85
C PHE A 140 5.13 1.27 0.51
N GLN A 141 4.23 2.22 0.32
CA GLN A 141 4.22 3.06 -0.87
C GLN A 141 4.95 4.38 -0.58
N PHE A 142 6.09 4.60 -1.20
CA PHE A 142 6.87 5.84 -1.06
C PHE A 142 6.41 6.91 -2.05
N PRO A 143 6.21 8.16 -1.61
CA PRO A 143 5.71 9.22 -2.49
C PRO A 143 6.71 9.64 -3.55
N HIS A 144 6.22 10.30 -4.61
CA HIS A 144 7.03 10.75 -5.75
C HIS A 144 8.14 11.75 -5.39
N TRP A 145 8.10 12.39 -4.23
CA TRP A 145 9.18 13.28 -3.77
C TRP A 145 10.27 12.55 -2.98
N VAL A 146 10.08 11.27 -2.67
CA VAL A 146 11.13 10.42 -2.09
C VAL A 146 11.95 9.83 -3.23
N THR A 147 13.05 10.51 -3.55
CA THR A 147 13.98 10.13 -4.61
C THR A 147 15.10 9.25 -4.09
N ALA A 148 15.81 8.52 -4.96
CA ALA A 148 16.92 7.61 -4.60
C ALA A 148 18.17 8.39 -4.17
N THR A 149 18.13 8.96 -2.96
CA THR A 149 19.26 9.58 -2.28
C THR A 149 19.79 8.66 -1.17
N PRO A 150 21.04 8.79 -0.71
CA PRO A 150 21.55 7.99 0.41
C PRO A 150 20.67 8.07 1.66
N LYS A 151 20.11 9.25 1.94
CA LYS A 151 19.17 9.44 3.07
C LYS A 151 17.88 8.67 2.88
N SER A 152 17.31 8.68 1.69
CA SER A 152 16.07 7.96 1.37
C SER A 152 16.30 6.45 1.36
N MET A 153 17.43 5.99 0.82
CA MET A 153 17.83 4.58 0.85
C MET A 153 17.91 4.07 2.29
N ALA A 154 18.63 4.77 3.17
CA ALA A 154 18.72 4.41 4.58
C ALA A 154 17.34 4.40 5.29
N HIS A 155 16.43 5.30 4.90
CA HIS A 155 15.07 5.28 5.45
C HIS A 155 14.25 4.10 4.94
N VAL A 156 14.39 3.73 3.68
CA VAL A 156 13.74 2.55 3.07
C VAL A 156 14.22 1.26 3.74
N GLU A 157 15.54 1.11 3.91
CA GLU A 157 16.15 -0.01 4.63
C GLU A 157 15.66 -0.07 6.09
N HIS A 158 15.62 1.08 6.77
CA HIS A 158 15.07 1.18 8.12
C HIS A 158 13.62 0.69 8.19
N CYS A 159 12.76 1.05 7.24
CA CYS A 159 11.37 0.55 7.19
C CYS A 159 11.32 -0.97 7.02
N ALA A 160 12.18 -1.54 6.18
CA ALA A 160 12.27 -2.99 5.98
C ALA A 160 12.71 -3.71 7.26
N GLU A 161 13.75 -3.21 7.92
CA GLU A 161 14.26 -3.78 9.19
C GLU A 161 13.22 -3.72 10.30
N ARG A 162 12.52 -2.58 10.43
CA ARG A 162 11.44 -2.40 11.43
C ARG A 162 10.28 -3.35 11.23
N ALA A 163 9.96 -3.68 9.99
CA ALA A 163 8.83 -4.54 9.66
C ALA A 163 9.11 -6.04 9.83
N ARG A 164 10.36 -6.47 10.03
CA ARG A 164 10.69 -7.88 10.26
C ARG A 164 9.95 -8.44 11.47
N PRO A 165 9.45 -9.69 11.43
CA PRO A 165 9.60 -10.69 10.35
C PRO A 165 8.44 -10.71 9.33
N LEU A 166 7.67 -9.63 9.18
CA LEU A 166 6.55 -9.56 8.25
C LEU A 166 7.06 -9.50 6.79
N LEU A 167 6.30 -10.08 5.88
CA LEU A 167 6.55 -9.89 4.46
C LEU A 167 6.21 -8.45 4.08
N THR A 168 7.15 -7.75 3.47
CA THR A 168 6.99 -6.36 3.06
C THR A 168 7.02 -6.24 1.55
N ALA A 169 6.19 -5.34 1.01
CA ALA A 169 6.17 -4.99 -0.40
C ALA A 169 6.39 -3.49 -0.55
N PHE A 170 7.32 -3.10 -1.42
CA PHE A 170 7.70 -1.70 -1.57
C PHE A 170 7.32 -1.18 -2.96
N GLU A 171 6.60 -0.06 -2.97
CA GLU A 171 6.22 0.65 -4.17
C GLU A 171 6.90 2.01 -4.20
N PHE A 172 7.74 2.22 -5.18
CA PHE A 172 8.40 3.49 -5.44
C PHE A 172 7.63 4.30 -6.50
N ARG A 173 7.51 5.59 -6.29
CA ARG A 173 6.74 6.50 -7.16
C ARG A 173 7.59 7.48 -7.96
N HIS A 174 8.92 7.44 -7.84
CA HIS A 174 9.84 8.31 -8.57
C HIS A 174 10.83 7.50 -9.38
N GLU A 175 11.03 7.88 -10.66
CA GLU A 175 11.90 7.19 -11.62
C GLU A 175 13.35 7.01 -11.16
N SER A 176 13.85 7.90 -10.26
CA SER A 176 15.24 7.83 -9.78
C SER A 176 15.61 6.51 -9.12
N TRP A 177 14.65 5.75 -8.62
CA TRP A 177 14.89 4.44 -8.01
C TRP A 177 15.29 3.37 -9.03
N PHE A 178 14.82 3.52 -10.27
CA PHE A 178 15.01 2.52 -11.33
C PHE A 178 15.62 3.09 -12.61
N ASN A 179 16.26 4.28 -12.52
CA ASN A 179 17.10 4.77 -13.60
C ASN A 179 18.40 3.95 -13.73
N GLU A 180 19.16 4.16 -14.80
CA GLU A 180 20.40 3.42 -15.09
C GLU A 180 21.39 3.41 -13.90
N LYS A 181 21.41 4.49 -13.11
CA LYS A 181 22.34 4.64 -11.99
C LYS A 181 21.95 3.82 -10.76
N HIS A 182 20.65 3.69 -10.47
CA HIS A 182 20.18 3.15 -9.18
C HIS A 182 19.40 1.84 -9.30
N ARG A 183 18.99 1.44 -10.52
CA ARG A 183 18.16 0.25 -10.71
C ARG A 183 18.73 -0.99 -10.02
N GLU A 184 19.99 -1.31 -10.35
CA GLU A 184 20.62 -2.54 -9.82
C GLU A 184 20.76 -2.49 -8.30
N SER A 185 21.21 -1.37 -7.75
CA SER A 185 21.36 -1.20 -6.29
C SER A 185 20.02 -1.24 -5.56
N THR A 186 18.95 -0.71 -6.17
CA THR A 186 17.60 -0.78 -5.59
C THR A 186 17.09 -2.21 -5.57
N LEU A 187 17.18 -2.94 -6.68
CA LEU A 187 16.75 -4.34 -6.76
C LEU A 187 17.58 -5.24 -5.85
N GLN A 188 18.88 -4.99 -5.74
CA GLN A 188 19.75 -5.72 -4.83
C GLN A 188 19.35 -5.49 -3.38
N MET A 189 19.11 -4.24 -2.98
CA MET A 189 18.61 -3.90 -1.64
C MET A 189 17.28 -4.60 -1.34
N GLU A 190 16.34 -4.62 -2.28
CA GLU A 190 15.08 -5.34 -2.12
C GLU A 190 15.31 -6.85 -1.89
N ARG A 191 16.20 -7.49 -2.66
CA ARG A 191 16.54 -8.91 -2.49
C ARG A 191 17.22 -9.19 -1.14
N GLU A 192 18.19 -8.37 -0.73
CA GLU A 192 18.94 -8.54 0.52
C GLU A 192 18.05 -8.39 1.77
N HIS A 193 17.04 -7.53 1.70
CA HIS A 193 16.06 -7.33 2.78
C HIS A 193 14.80 -8.20 2.65
N GLY A 194 14.70 -9.05 1.60
CA GLY A 194 13.53 -9.90 1.36
C GLY A 194 12.26 -9.09 1.04
N ILE A 195 12.43 -7.91 0.47
CA ILE A 195 11.34 -7.01 0.08
C ILE A 195 10.74 -7.49 -1.25
N VAL A 196 9.43 -7.52 -1.34
CA VAL A 196 8.70 -7.74 -2.59
C VAL A 196 8.68 -6.45 -3.38
N HIS A 197 9.25 -6.47 -4.58
CA HIS A 197 9.10 -5.37 -5.53
C HIS A 197 7.64 -5.26 -5.96
N VAL A 198 7.07 -4.04 -5.91
CA VAL A 198 5.74 -3.77 -6.43
C VAL A 198 5.83 -3.26 -7.85
N ILE A 199 5.41 -4.10 -8.78
CA ILE A 199 5.30 -3.76 -10.20
C ILE A 199 4.08 -2.87 -10.38
N VAL A 200 4.24 -1.70 -10.98
CA VAL A 200 3.15 -0.73 -11.17
C VAL A 200 2.87 -0.56 -12.65
N ASP A 201 1.62 -0.82 -13.06
CA ASP A 201 1.12 -0.37 -14.35
C ASP A 201 0.36 0.93 -14.19
N ALA A 202 0.73 1.89 -15.02
CA ALA A 202 0.18 3.22 -14.94
C ALA A 202 0.64 4.05 -16.16
N PRO A 203 0.05 5.25 -16.50
CA PRO A 203 0.36 5.98 -17.75
C PRO A 203 1.85 6.21 -17.95
N SER A 204 2.39 5.88 -19.12
CA SER A 204 3.83 6.00 -19.46
C SER A 204 4.32 7.44 -19.63
N ASP A 205 3.42 8.36 -19.99
CA ASP A 205 3.76 9.71 -20.46
C ASP A 205 3.93 10.75 -19.36
N VAL A 206 3.88 10.33 -18.09
CA VAL A 206 4.00 11.23 -16.93
C VAL A 206 5.46 11.35 -16.50
N LYS A 207 5.98 12.58 -16.49
CA LYS A 207 7.37 12.87 -16.06
C LYS A 207 7.68 12.38 -14.65
N ASN A 208 8.93 11.98 -14.44
CA ASN A 208 9.51 11.54 -13.16
C ASN A 208 8.84 10.29 -12.56
N ARG A 209 8.25 9.46 -13.41
CA ARG A 209 7.49 8.30 -13.01
C ARG A 209 8.27 7.02 -13.18
N VAL A 210 8.01 6.05 -12.30
CA VAL A 210 8.52 4.70 -12.47
C VAL A 210 7.78 4.06 -13.65
N HIS A 211 8.54 3.58 -14.63
CA HIS A 211 8.02 2.68 -15.67
C HIS A 211 7.81 1.29 -15.07
N SER A 212 6.88 0.53 -15.61
CA SER A 212 6.64 -0.85 -15.17
C SER A 212 7.95 -1.64 -15.27
N LEU A 213 8.47 -2.06 -14.12
CA LEU A 213 9.66 -2.88 -14.04
C LEU A 213 9.24 -4.29 -13.65
N TRP A 214 9.25 -5.20 -14.62
CA TRP A 214 8.87 -6.60 -14.46
C TRP A 214 10.03 -7.42 -13.88
N GLU A 215 10.20 -7.32 -12.56
CA GLU A 215 11.24 -8.00 -11.80
C GLU A 215 10.64 -8.57 -10.51
N ALA A 216 10.91 -9.84 -10.23
CA ALA A 216 10.58 -10.45 -8.96
C ALA A 216 11.82 -10.42 -8.05
N THR A 217 11.71 -9.78 -6.89
CA THR A 217 12.80 -9.69 -5.89
C THR A 217 12.65 -10.67 -4.75
N SER A 218 11.49 -11.34 -4.63
CA SER A 218 11.20 -12.32 -3.60
C SER A 218 10.62 -13.60 -4.20
N PRO A 219 11.04 -14.78 -3.75
CA PRO A 219 10.43 -16.04 -4.17
C PRO A 219 9.06 -16.30 -3.52
N ALA A 220 8.70 -15.51 -2.50
CA ALA A 220 7.46 -15.71 -1.74
C ALA A 220 6.24 -15.09 -2.40
N LEU A 221 6.41 -13.96 -3.08
CA LEU A 221 5.32 -13.17 -3.62
C LEU A 221 5.84 -12.22 -4.71
N ALA A 222 5.03 -12.00 -5.75
CA ALA A 222 5.10 -10.85 -6.65
C ALA A 222 3.78 -10.09 -6.58
N ILE A 223 3.85 -8.75 -6.58
CA ILE A 223 2.67 -7.89 -6.55
C ILE A 223 2.67 -6.99 -7.77
N VAL A 224 1.56 -7.02 -8.51
CA VAL A 224 1.28 -6.11 -9.61
C VAL A 224 0.12 -5.20 -9.22
N ARG A 225 0.31 -3.89 -9.30
CA ARG A 225 -0.74 -2.91 -9.02
C ARG A 225 -1.12 -2.15 -10.29
N LEU A 226 -2.35 -2.35 -10.72
CA LEU A 226 -2.93 -1.72 -11.90
C LEU A 226 -3.60 -0.40 -11.49
N HIS A 227 -2.98 0.73 -11.84
CA HIS A 227 -3.47 2.06 -11.45
C HIS A 227 -4.30 2.74 -12.55
N GLY A 228 -4.51 2.06 -13.66
CA GLY A 228 -5.09 2.65 -14.87
C GLY A 228 -4.09 3.49 -15.66
N ARG A 229 -4.35 3.67 -16.96
CA ARG A 229 -3.48 4.39 -17.90
C ARG A 229 -4.03 5.76 -18.30
N ASN A 230 -4.82 6.40 -17.42
CA ASN A 230 -5.43 7.70 -17.69
C ASN A 230 -4.42 8.86 -17.50
N ALA A 231 -3.66 9.19 -18.54
CA ALA A 231 -2.63 10.22 -18.51
C ALA A 231 -3.19 11.63 -18.24
N GLN A 232 -4.41 11.93 -18.68
CA GLN A 232 -5.00 13.27 -18.58
C GLN A 232 -5.30 13.70 -17.13
N THR A 233 -5.71 12.77 -16.28
CA THR A 233 -6.07 13.04 -14.88
C THR A 233 -4.94 12.75 -13.89
N TRP A 234 -3.87 12.14 -14.38
CA TRP A 234 -2.75 11.72 -13.52
C TRP A 234 -1.97 12.88 -12.91
N SER A 235 -1.78 13.96 -13.64
CA SER A 235 -0.93 15.10 -13.28
C SER A 235 -1.58 16.11 -12.31
N GLY A 236 -2.61 15.76 -11.57
CA GLY A 236 -3.11 16.54 -10.43
C GLY A 236 -4.30 17.45 -10.72
N ALA A 237 -4.86 17.46 -11.91
CA ALA A 237 -6.05 18.27 -12.24
C ALA A 237 -7.38 17.59 -11.86
N GLY A 238 -7.36 16.30 -11.45
CA GLY A 238 -8.55 15.51 -11.15
C GLY A 238 -8.57 14.96 -9.71
N SER A 239 -9.73 14.49 -9.29
CA SER A 239 -9.91 13.74 -8.05
C SER A 239 -9.20 12.37 -8.13
N ALA A 240 -8.98 11.72 -6.98
CA ALA A 240 -8.46 10.34 -6.96
C ALA A 240 -9.38 9.39 -7.74
N ALA A 241 -10.70 9.61 -7.66
CA ALA A 241 -11.69 8.83 -8.41
C ALA A 241 -11.48 8.92 -9.94
N GLU A 242 -11.28 10.13 -10.46
CA GLU A 242 -11.03 10.34 -11.91
C GLU A 242 -9.70 9.75 -12.36
N ARG A 243 -8.68 9.77 -11.49
CA ARG A 243 -7.35 9.22 -11.78
C ARG A 243 -7.39 7.72 -12.01
N PHE A 244 -8.13 6.99 -11.18
CA PHE A 244 -8.23 5.54 -11.21
C PHE A 244 -9.44 5.02 -12.00
N ASN A 245 -10.24 5.92 -12.60
CA ASN A 245 -11.34 5.54 -13.47
C ASN A 245 -10.79 5.17 -14.85
N TYR A 246 -10.40 3.90 -14.99
CA TYR A 246 -9.83 3.35 -16.20
C TYR A 246 -10.34 1.94 -16.44
N ASP A 247 -10.77 1.66 -17.65
CA ASP A 247 -11.21 0.34 -18.09
C ASP A 247 -10.15 -0.23 -19.03
N TYR A 248 -9.44 -1.27 -18.57
CA TYR A 248 -8.43 -1.94 -19.38
C TYR A 248 -9.10 -2.74 -20.49
N GLY A 249 -8.73 -2.46 -21.73
CA GLY A 249 -9.17 -3.26 -22.89
C GLY A 249 -8.54 -4.64 -22.93
N ASP A 250 -9.14 -5.55 -23.70
CA ASP A 250 -8.68 -6.94 -23.82
C ASP A 250 -7.21 -7.03 -24.28
N GLU A 251 -6.78 -6.19 -25.21
CA GLU A 251 -5.39 -6.15 -25.70
C GLU A 251 -4.40 -5.73 -24.60
N GLU A 252 -4.77 -4.75 -23.76
CA GLU A 252 -3.96 -4.32 -22.62
C GLU A 252 -3.87 -5.40 -21.54
N LEU A 253 -4.97 -6.13 -21.31
CA LEU A 253 -4.98 -7.25 -20.36
C LEU A 253 -4.13 -8.42 -20.85
N GLU A 254 -4.13 -8.71 -22.17
CA GLU A 254 -3.24 -9.71 -22.75
C GLU A 254 -1.77 -9.31 -22.64
N GLU A 255 -1.44 -8.04 -22.91
CA GLU A 255 -0.09 -7.49 -22.72
C GLU A 255 0.41 -7.68 -21.28
N LEU A 256 -0.45 -7.40 -20.29
CA LEU A 256 -0.14 -7.56 -18.87
C LEU A 256 -0.06 -9.04 -18.44
N ALA A 257 -0.88 -9.91 -19.03
CA ALA A 257 -0.94 -11.32 -18.66
C ALA A 257 0.35 -12.09 -19.02
N SER A 258 1.07 -11.68 -20.07
CA SER A 258 2.32 -12.34 -20.48
C SER A 258 3.39 -12.27 -19.38
N PRO A 259 3.86 -11.09 -18.95
CA PRO A 259 4.89 -10.99 -17.92
C PRO A 259 4.42 -11.44 -16.53
N ILE A 260 3.09 -11.54 -16.28
CA ILE A 260 2.58 -12.11 -15.03
C ILE A 260 2.73 -13.64 -14.99
N ARG A 261 2.73 -14.30 -16.13
CA ARG A 261 2.87 -15.77 -16.22
C ARG A 261 4.32 -16.23 -16.17
N ASP A 262 5.26 -15.41 -16.61
CA ASP A 262 6.69 -15.67 -16.63
C ASP A 262 7.32 -15.51 -15.23
#